data_5ba789850b1041d45e4f53b6d2a99168
#
_entry.id   5ba789850b1041d45e4f53b6d2a99168
#
_cell.length_a   1.000
_cell.length_b   1.000
_cell.length_c   1.000
_cell.angle_alpha   90.00
_cell.angle_beta   90.00
_cell.angle_gamma   90.00
#
_symmetry.space_group_name_H-M   'P 1'
#
loop_
_entity.id
_entity.type
_entity.pdbx_description
1 polymer ?
#
loop_
_entity_poly.entity_id
_entity_poly.type
_entity_poly.pdbx_seq_one_letter_code
_entity_poly.pdbx_strand_id
1 'polypeptide(L)'
;MAGMADAIGGTDGVGVAGAVGGAEPAPGGLDELWTVLRRHTQARIGLGRSGSALPTRHRLGLQAAHAAARDAVHSPFEPDVVTAGLAGTPTVRVRSAAGDRLTYLQRPDLGRRLNPVDRAHLPAGGEWDVVFVVADGLSSRAVHEHAAAVLRATTARLADWRVAPVVLAEQARVALGDDVAHAMGAALAVVLIGERPGMSAADSLGAYLTHRPVPGVTTDAGRNCLSNIRPPRGLTYEAAAEKLAGLMVRARELGRTGVELKDESDHGDVTGRIL
;
A
#
# COMPACT_ATOMS: atom_id res chain seq x y z
N MET A 1 88.05 -14.18 -21.13
CA MET A 1 87.83 -15.39 -21.92
C MET A 1 86.32 -15.35 -22.26
N ALA A 2 85.94 -14.92 -23.45
CA ALA A 2 85.71 -15.74 -24.63
C ALA A 2 84.45 -16.65 -24.37
N GLY A 3 83.42 -16.65 -25.11
CA GLY A 3 83.14 -16.25 -26.44
C GLY A 3 81.68 -16.46 -26.70
N MET A 4 81.27 -15.70 -27.67
CA MET A 4 80.66 -16.12 -28.94
C MET A 4 79.29 -16.83 -28.88
N ALA A 5 78.26 -16.12 -29.33
CA ALA A 5 77.64 -16.12 -30.67
C ALA A 5 76.81 -17.39 -30.89
N ASP A 6 75.55 -17.31 -31.25
CA ASP A 6 75.09 -17.11 -32.59
C ASP A 6 73.54 -16.96 -32.66
N ALA A 7 73.13 -16.20 -33.63
CA ALA A 7 71.77 -15.95 -34.08
C ALA A 7 71.10 -17.17 -34.73
N ILE A 8 69.81 -17.17 -34.90
CA ILE A 8 68.93 -17.51 -36.05
C ILE A 8 67.51 -17.53 -35.48
N GLY A 9 66.53 -16.87 -35.97
CA GLY A 9 65.85 -16.81 -37.18
C GLY A 9 64.40 -16.44 -36.90
N GLY A 10 63.90 -15.45 -37.56
CA GLY A 10 62.54 -14.99 -37.45
C GLY A 10 61.51 -15.96 -38.03
N THR A 11 60.28 -15.86 -37.51
CA THR A 11 59.09 -16.23 -38.25
C THR A 11 57.95 -15.30 -37.83
N ASP A 12 57.31 -14.80 -38.83
CA ASP A 12 56.21 -13.89 -38.89
C ASP A 12 55.09 -14.18 -37.88
N GLY A 13 54.82 -13.22 -37.01
CA GLY A 13 53.66 -13.21 -36.15
C GLY A 13 52.48 -12.53 -36.82
N VAL A 14 51.46 -13.26 -37.15
CA VAL A 14 50.19 -12.77 -37.65
C VAL A 14 49.54 -11.89 -36.57
N GLY A 15 49.50 -10.60 -36.80
CA GLY A 15 48.69 -9.67 -36.02
C GLY A 15 47.22 -9.90 -36.30
N VAL A 16 46.49 -10.38 -35.30
CA VAL A 16 45.03 -10.29 -35.25
C VAL A 16 44.65 -9.25 -34.21
N ALA A 17 44.82 -8.02 -34.59
CA ALA A 17 44.12 -6.93 -33.91
C ALA A 17 42.70 -6.88 -34.47
N GLY A 18 41.86 -7.79 -34.02
CA GLY A 18 40.44 -7.69 -34.17
C GLY A 18 39.92 -6.67 -33.16
N ALA A 19 39.98 -5.40 -33.48
CA ALA A 19 39.16 -4.38 -32.85
C ALA A 19 37.69 -4.77 -33.11
N VAL A 20 37.09 -5.41 -32.10
CA VAL A 20 35.64 -5.46 -32.01
C VAL A 20 35.23 -4.03 -31.76
N GLY A 21 34.96 -3.31 -32.85
CA GLY A 21 34.27 -2.04 -32.83
C GLY A 21 32.90 -2.28 -32.22
N GLY A 22 32.81 -2.09 -30.91
CA GLY A 22 31.54 -1.90 -30.23
C GLY A 22 30.93 -0.64 -30.86
N ALA A 23 29.98 -0.82 -31.74
CA ALA A 23 29.15 0.28 -32.19
C ALA A 23 28.59 0.92 -30.92
N GLU A 24 29.01 2.15 -30.61
CA GLU A 24 28.32 2.96 -29.61
C GLU A 24 26.86 3.00 -30.04
N PRO A 25 25.90 2.65 -29.14
CA PRO A 25 24.50 2.76 -29.46
C PRO A 25 24.23 4.22 -29.84
N ALA A 26 23.64 4.43 -31.01
CA ALA A 26 23.27 5.75 -31.52
C ALA A 26 22.60 6.55 -30.38
N PRO A 27 23.00 7.81 -30.17
CA PRO A 27 22.40 8.64 -29.13
C PRO A 27 20.90 8.77 -29.43
N GLY A 28 20.04 8.21 -28.54
CA GLY A 28 18.59 8.34 -28.62
C GLY A 28 17.79 7.05 -28.36
N GLY A 29 18.20 5.89 -28.85
CA GLY A 29 17.30 4.74 -28.93
C GLY A 29 16.88 4.10 -27.58
N LEU A 30 17.83 3.61 -26.79
CA LEU A 30 17.50 2.86 -25.55
C LEU A 30 17.17 3.76 -24.36
N ASP A 31 17.87 4.87 -24.19
CA ASP A 31 17.62 5.80 -23.09
C ASP A 31 16.29 6.53 -23.27
N GLU A 32 15.92 6.83 -24.52
CA GLU A 32 14.62 7.39 -24.85
C GLU A 32 13.50 6.39 -24.58
N LEU A 33 13.66 5.14 -25.00
CA LEU A 33 12.73 4.05 -24.69
C LEU A 33 12.54 3.89 -23.19
N TRP A 34 13.62 3.84 -22.40
CA TRP A 34 13.52 3.75 -20.93
C TRP A 34 12.83 4.97 -20.34
N THR A 35 13.05 6.15 -20.91
CA THR A 35 12.38 7.38 -20.45
C THR A 35 10.87 7.31 -20.67
N VAL A 36 10.44 6.80 -21.83
CA VAL A 36 9.00 6.57 -22.10
C VAL A 36 8.42 5.52 -21.16
N LEU A 37 9.06 4.36 -21.02
CA LEU A 37 8.57 3.28 -20.18
C LEU A 37 8.46 3.67 -18.69
N ARG A 38 9.40 4.49 -18.18
CA ARG A 38 9.34 4.99 -16.79
C ARG A 38 8.15 5.90 -16.50
N ARG A 39 7.49 6.46 -17.52
CA ARG A 39 6.25 7.24 -17.34
C ARG A 39 5.06 6.35 -16.96
N HIS A 40 5.11 5.07 -17.32
CA HIS A 40 4.02 4.11 -17.12
C HIS A 40 4.23 3.20 -15.91
N THR A 41 5.37 3.29 -15.23
CA THR A 41 5.65 2.46 -14.04
C THR A 41 6.53 3.17 -13.04
N GLN A 42 6.30 2.89 -11.75
CA GLN A 42 7.17 3.30 -10.65
C GLN A 42 8.32 2.31 -10.41
N ALA A 43 8.35 1.20 -11.14
CA ALA A 43 9.44 0.24 -11.08
C ALA A 43 10.77 0.87 -11.51
N ARG A 44 11.85 0.45 -10.88
CA ARG A 44 13.21 0.90 -11.20
C ARG A 44 13.75 0.11 -12.39
N ILE A 45 13.37 0.52 -13.59
CA ILE A 45 13.74 -0.13 -14.86
C ILE A 45 14.80 0.68 -15.61
N GLY A 46 15.61 0.03 -16.46
CA GLY A 46 16.59 0.68 -17.34
C GLY A 46 17.65 1.48 -16.59
N LEU A 47 18.13 1.02 -15.44
CA LEU A 47 19.02 1.78 -14.56
C LEU A 47 20.46 1.89 -15.08
N GLY A 48 20.82 1.11 -16.09
CA GLY A 48 22.19 1.03 -16.63
C GLY A 48 23.13 0.30 -15.67
N ARG A 49 24.42 0.31 -16.06
CA ARG A 49 25.51 -0.31 -15.30
C ARG A 49 26.72 0.63 -15.23
N SER A 50 27.55 0.43 -14.20
CA SER A 50 28.89 1.00 -14.08
C SER A 50 29.84 -0.18 -13.89
N GLY A 51 30.44 -0.67 -14.98
CA GLY A 51 31.07 -1.99 -15.01
C GLY A 51 30.05 -3.10 -14.73
N SER A 52 30.32 -3.96 -13.76
CA SER A 52 29.39 -5.01 -13.29
C SER A 52 28.40 -4.53 -12.23
N ALA A 53 28.52 -3.29 -11.74
CA ALA A 53 27.75 -2.75 -10.63
C ALA A 53 26.61 -1.84 -11.07
N LEU A 54 25.66 -1.63 -10.15
CA LEU A 54 24.64 -0.61 -10.28
C LEU A 54 25.27 0.79 -10.11
N PRO A 55 24.94 1.79 -10.94
CA PRO A 55 25.43 3.15 -10.77
C PRO A 55 25.11 3.71 -9.39
N THR A 56 26.05 4.42 -8.78
CA THR A 56 25.99 4.91 -7.38
C THR A 56 24.70 5.68 -7.09
N ARG A 57 24.25 6.55 -8.03
CA ARG A 57 23.00 7.30 -7.85
C ARG A 57 21.78 6.40 -7.62
N HIS A 58 21.71 5.26 -8.33
CA HIS A 58 20.60 4.32 -8.18
C HIS A 58 20.72 3.47 -6.92
N ARG A 59 21.94 3.12 -6.51
CA ARG A 59 22.22 2.46 -5.24
C ARG A 59 21.80 3.33 -4.06
N LEU A 60 22.17 4.61 -4.06
CA LEU A 60 21.77 5.56 -3.02
C LEU A 60 20.25 5.75 -2.99
N GLY A 61 19.60 5.89 -4.14
CA GLY A 61 18.13 5.96 -4.23
C GLY A 61 17.43 4.70 -3.70
N LEU A 62 18.01 3.52 -3.92
CA LEU A 62 17.49 2.27 -3.36
C LEU A 62 17.64 2.22 -1.83
N GLN A 63 18.80 2.63 -1.30
CA GLN A 63 19.03 2.70 0.14
C GLN A 63 18.09 3.70 0.83
N ALA A 64 17.89 4.88 0.24
CA ALA A 64 16.93 5.87 0.76
C ALA A 64 15.49 5.34 0.76
N ALA A 65 15.07 4.65 -0.30
CA ALA A 65 13.74 4.03 -0.37
C ALA A 65 13.56 2.92 0.67
N HIS A 66 14.59 2.11 0.91
CA HIS A 66 14.57 1.08 1.96
C HIS A 66 14.47 1.71 3.36
N ALA A 67 15.26 2.77 3.63
CA ALA A 67 15.18 3.50 4.89
C ALA A 67 13.78 4.07 5.12
N ALA A 68 13.20 4.75 4.11
CA ALA A 68 11.84 5.29 4.20
C ALA A 68 10.78 4.21 4.45
N ALA A 69 10.89 3.04 3.80
CA ALA A 69 9.98 1.93 4.04
C ALA A 69 10.11 1.37 5.46
N ARG A 70 11.35 1.25 5.99
CA ARG A 70 11.60 0.82 7.35
C ARG A 70 11.05 1.82 8.37
N ASP A 71 11.29 3.10 8.15
CA ASP A 71 10.81 4.16 9.04
C ASP A 71 9.29 4.18 9.10
N ALA A 72 8.60 3.99 7.96
CA ALA A 72 7.14 3.89 7.92
C ALA A 72 6.58 2.73 8.76
N VAL A 73 7.29 1.58 8.83
CA VAL A 73 6.89 0.44 9.68
C VAL A 73 7.03 0.76 11.17
N HIS A 74 8.03 1.54 11.56
CA HIS A 74 8.35 1.82 12.95
C HIS A 74 7.81 3.16 13.48
N SER A 75 7.30 4.02 12.59
CA SER A 75 6.70 5.28 13.01
C SER A 75 5.49 5.05 13.92
N PRO A 76 5.38 5.77 15.05
CA PRO A 76 4.22 5.66 15.93
C PRO A 76 2.95 6.12 15.24
N PHE A 77 1.83 5.58 15.66
CA PHE A 77 0.52 6.09 15.29
C PHE A 77 0.15 7.25 16.21
N GLU A 78 -0.26 8.35 15.62
CA GLU A 78 -0.71 9.56 16.31
C GLU A 78 -2.21 9.79 16.03
N PRO A 79 -3.11 9.24 16.85
CA PRO A 79 -4.56 9.35 16.63
C PRO A 79 -5.05 10.80 16.53
N ASP A 80 -4.38 11.74 17.21
CA ASP A 80 -4.75 13.17 17.20
C ASP A 80 -4.57 13.79 15.82
N VAL A 81 -3.58 13.37 15.04
CA VAL A 81 -3.37 13.82 13.66
C VAL A 81 -4.58 13.44 12.80
N VAL A 82 -5.07 12.21 12.95
CA VAL A 82 -6.26 11.75 12.23
C VAL A 82 -7.50 12.51 12.69
N THR A 83 -7.70 12.61 14.01
CA THR A 83 -8.85 13.29 14.60
C THR A 83 -8.94 14.75 14.14
N ALA A 84 -7.83 15.48 14.11
CA ALA A 84 -7.79 16.85 13.61
C ALA A 84 -8.29 16.97 12.15
N GLY A 85 -8.02 15.94 11.33
CA GLY A 85 -8.50 15.87 9.95
C GLY A 85 -9.98 15.51 9.79
N LEU A 86 -10.68 15.07 10.85
CA LEU A 86 -12.05 14.56 10.79
C LEU A 86 -13.14 15.60 11.10
N ALA A 87 -12.76 16.89 11.25
CA ALA A 87 -13.69 18.03 11.35
C ALA A 87 -14.83 17.84 12.39
N GLY A 88 -14.51 17.35 13.58
CA GLY A 88 -15.46 17.17 14.67
C GLY A 88 -16.28 15.87 14.64
N THR A 89 -16.02 14.97 13.72
CA THR A 89 -16.63 13.63 13.73
C THR A 89 -16.28 12.90 15.03
N PRO A 90 -17.25 12.30 15.74
CA PRO A 90 -16.99 11.55 16.97
C PRO A 90 -15.99 10.41 16.73
N THR A 91 -15.01 10.27 17.62
CA THR A 91 -13.98 9.23 17.54
C THR A 91 -13.89 8.43 18.82
N VAL A 92 -13.54 7.15 18.72
CA VAL A 92 -13.24 6.26 19.86
C VAL A 92 -11.87 5.63 19.60
N ARG A 93 -11.01 5.60 20.62
CA ARG A 93 -9.68 4.99 20.54
C ARG A 93 -9.69 3.58 21.12
N VAL A 94 -9.06 2.67 20.40
CA VAL A 94 -8.90 1.28 20.83
C VAL A 94 -7.52 0.77 20.45
N ARG A 95 -7.09 -0.30 21.10
CA ARG A 95 -5.87 -1.04 20.78
C ARG A 95 -6.21 -2.49 20.45
N SER A 96 -5.32 -3.12 19.71
CA SER A 96 -5.38 -4.57 19.56
C SER A 96 -4.87 -5.28 20.83
N ALA A 97 -4.92 -6.60 20.82
CA ALA A 97 -4.32 -7.43 21.85
C ALA A 97 -2.78 -7.44 21.81
N ALA A 98 -2.14 -6.83 20.80
CA ALA A 98 -0.72 -6.63 20.76
C ALA A 98 -0.34 -5.43 21.64
N GLY A 99 0.49 -5.69 22.68
CA GLY A 99 0.83 -4.66 23.67
C GLY A 99 1.77 -3.57 23.17
N ASP A 100 2.56 -3.84 22.13
CA ASP A 100 3.55 -2.93 21.57
C ASP A 100 3.82 -3.24 20.08
N ARG A 101 4.60 -2.37 19.42
CA ARG A 101 4.90 -2.49 17.98
C ARG A 101 5.68 -3.76 17.64
N LEU A 102 6.62 -4.16 18.47
CA LEU A 102 7.41 -5.37 18.23
C LEU A 102 6.54 -6.62 18.29
N THR A 103 5.71 -6.72 19.32
CA THR A 103 4.71 -7.79 19.47
C THR A 103 3.76 -7.82 18.27
N TYR A 104 3.24 -6.67 17.84
CA TYR A 104 2.38 -6.56 16.67
C TYR A 104 3.02 -7.10 15.38
N LEU A 105 4.33 -6.81 15.17
CA LEU A 105 5.05 -7.27 13.99
C LEU A 105 5.33 -8.78 14.03
N GLN A 106 5.63 -9.32 15.22
CA GLN A 106 5.96 -10.74 15.41
C GLN A 106 4.73 -11.64 15.58
N ARG A 107 3.63 -11.10 16.13
CA ARG A 107 2.40 -11.81 16.46
C ARG A 107 1.20 -11.19 15.76
N PRO A 108 1.07 -11.38 14.44
CA PRO A 108 -0.04 -10.79 13.67
C PRO A 108 -1.43 -11.28 14.13
N ASP A 109 -1.50 -12.42 14.79
CA ASP A 109 -2.72 -12.95 15.41
C ASP A 109 -3.25 -12.05 16.53
N LEU A 110 -2.37 -11.39 17.31
CA LEU A 110 -2.76 -10.46 18.35
C LEU A 110 -3.28 -9.13 17.75
N GLY A 111 -2.69 -8.66 16.66
CA GLY A 111 -3.17 -7.49 15.93
C GLY A 111 -4.56 -7.64 15.30
N ARG A 112 -5.04 -8.87 15.14
CA ARG A 112 -6.37 -9.19 14.61
C ARG A 112 -7.48 -9.14 15.65
N ARG A 113 -7.16 -9.04 16.94
CA ARG A 113 -8.10 -9.09 18.04
C ARG A 113 -8.15 -7.77 18.77
N LEU A 114 -9.34 -7.35 19.09
CA LEU A 114 -9.56 -6.16 19.92
C LEU A 114 -9.14 -6.43 21.38
N ASN A 115 -8.46 -5.46 21.98
CA ASN A 115 -8.16 -5.53 23.42
C ASN A 115 -9.47 -5.61 24.23
N PRO A 116 -9.62 -6.60 25.14
CA PRO A 116 -10.85 -6.78 25.90
C PRO A 116 -11.25 -5.57 26.76
N VAL A 117 -10.27 -4.82 27.29
CA VAL A 117 -10.52 -3.60 28.07
C VAL A 117 -11.07 -2.50 27.17
N ASP A 118 -10.45 -2.28 26.02
CA ASP A 118 -10.87 -1.22 25.09
C ASP A 118 -12.23 -1.55 24.42
N ARG A 119 -12.55 -2.85 24.29
CA ARG A 119 -13.88 -3.31 23.82
C ARG A 119 -15.03 -2.73 24.66
N ALA A 120 -14.84 -2.60 25.97
CA ALA A 120 -15.86 -2.06 26.87
C ALA A 120 -16.13 -0.56 26.65
N HIS A 121 -15.24 0.14 25.99
CA HIS A 121 -15.39 1.57 25.68
C HIS A 121 -16.12 1.82 24.34
N LEU A 122 -16.34 0.79 23.54
CA LEU A 122 -17.09 0.93 22.29
C LEU A 122 -18.59 1.12 22.59
N PRO A 123 -19.26 2.05 21.90
CA PRO A 123 -20.72 2.21 22.03
C PRO A 123 -21.41 0.95 21.52
N ALA A 124 -21.99 0.19 22.46
CA ALA A 124 -22.65 -1.07 22.15
C ALA A 124 -24.10 -0.86 21.69
N GLY A 125 -24.64 -1.81 20.91
CA GLY A 125 -26.07 -1.89 20.60
C GLY A 125 -26.60 -0.83 19.64
N GLY A 126 -25.73 -0.15 18.91
CA GLY A 126 -26.14 0.75 17.83
C GLY A 126 -26.64 -0.06 16.62
N GLU A 127 -27.68 0.44 15.97
CA GLU A 127 -28.10 -0.10 14.69
C GLU A 127 -27.41 0.67 13.54
N TRP A 128 -26.08 0.58 13.48
CA TRP A 128 -25.27 1.32 12.51
C TRP A 128 -25.25 0.61 11.16
N ASP A 129 -25.37 1.37 10.08
CA ASP A 129 -25.19 0.84 8.75
C ASP A 129 -23.70 0.55 8.46
N VAL A 130 -22.80 1.39 8.99
CA VAL A 130 -21.35 1.26 8.81
C VAL A 130 -20.57 1.79 10.00
N VAL A 131 -19.45 1.12 10.30
CA VAL A 131 -18.37 1.65 11.14
C VAL A 131 -17.10 1.78 10.33
N PHE A 132 -16.46 2.95 10.43
CA PHE A 132 -15.12 3.17 9.89
C PHE A 132 -14.08 2.94 10.98
N VAL A 133 -13.11 2.08 10.69
CA VAL A 133 -11.96 1.80 11.56
C VAL A 133 -10.72 2.33 10.87
N VAL A 134 -10.05 3.28 11.48
CA VAL A 134 -8.77 3.83 10.99
C VAL A 134 -7.65 3.15 11.78
N ALA A 135 -6.89 2.31 11.12
CA ALA A 135 -5.88 1.43 11.71
C ALA A 135 -4.47 1.76 11.22
N ASP A 136 -3.50 1.82 12.12
CA ASP A 136 -2.11 2.09 11.78
C ASP A 136 -1.51 1.08 10.78
N GLY A 137 -1.89 -0.18 10.89
CA GLY A 137 -1.39 -1.24 10.01
C GLY A 137 0.13 -1.34 10.02
N LEU A 138 0.72 -1.37 8.84
CA LEU A 138 2.17 -1.39 8.65
C LEU A 138 2.76 -0.03 8.24
N SER A 139 1.93 1.01 8.10
CA SER A 139 2.35 2.38 7.77
C SER A 139 1.44 3.41 8.44
N SER A 140 1.80 3.84 9.64
CA SER A 140 1.12 4.96 10.31
C SER A 140 1.14 6.23 9.45
N ARG A 141 2.23 6.42 8.69
CA ARG A 141 2.38 7.52 7.75
C ARG A 141 1.25 7.58 6.73
N ALA A 142 0.91 6.44 6.09
CA ALA A 142 -0.19 6.36 5.12
C ALA A 142 -1.52 6.80 5.74
N VAL A 143 -1.75 6.40 6.99
CA VAL A 143 -2.97 6.74 7.72
C VAL A 143 -3.03 8.23 8.04
N HIS A 144 -1.93 8.81 8.54
CA HIS A 144 -1.85 10.24 8.85
C HIS A 144 -2.05 11.11 7.61
N GLU A 145 -1.48 10.71 6.48
CA GLU A 145 -1.54 11.47 5.22
C GLU A 145 -2.89 11.35 4.51
N HIS A 146 -3.55 10.18 4.55
CA HIS A 146 -4.64 9.87 3.62
C HIS A 146 -5.99 9.53 4.27
N ALA A 147 -6.01 8.93 5.47
CA ALA A 147 -7.23 8.34 6.01
C ALA A 147 -8.37 9.36 6.21
N ALA A 148 -8.09 10.52 6.76
CA ALA A 148 -9.10 11.55 7.01
C ALA A 148 -9.72 12.08 5.72
N ALA A 149 -8.92 12.25 4.65
CA ALA A 149 -9.40 12.73 3.36
C ALA A 149 -10.32 11.70 2.69
N VAL A 150 -9.92 10.42 2.66
CA VAL A 150 -10.73 9.32 2.13
C VAL A 150 -12.04 9.19 2.91
N LEU A 151 -11.97 9.24 4.24
CA LEU A 151 -13.14 9.09 5.10
C LEU A 151 -14.15 10.21 4.83
N ARG A 152 -13.72 11.48 4.82
CA ARG A 152 -14.61 12.61 4.50
C ARG A 152 -15.23 12.49 3.11
N ALA A 153 -14.42 12.17 2.10
CA ALA A 153 -14.92 12.00 0.74
C ALA A 153 -15.94 10.85 0.61
N THR A 154 -15.73 9.77 1.37
CA THR A 154 -16.66 8.63 1.40
C THR A 154 -17.94 8.98 2.15
N THR A 155 -17.84 9.54 3.36
CA THR A 155 -19.02 9.88 4.17
C THR A 155 -19.91 10.93 3.52
N ALA A 156 -19.35 11.86 2.74
CA ALA A 156 -20.12 12.81 1.95
C ALA A 156 -21.05 12.15 0.90
N ARG A 157 -20.80 10.89 0.54
CA ARG A 157 -21.61 10.08 -0.38
C ARG A 157 -22.63 9.17 0.33
N LEU A 158 -22.67 9.22 1.66
CA LEU A 158 -23.48 8.34 2.52
C LEU A 158 -24.54 9.11 3.30
N ALA A 159 -25.26 10.06 2.64
CA ALA A 159 -26.17 10.99 3.31
C ALA A 159 -27.26 10.30 4.16
N ASP A 160 -27.77 9.15 3.68
CA ASP A 160 -28.86 8.40 4.34
C ASP A 160 -28.36 7.24 5.21
N TRP A 161 -27.04 7.18 5.48
CA TRP A 161 -26.44 6.10 6.26
C TRP A 161 -26.26 6.51 7.72
N ARG A 162 -26.59 5.60 8.62
CA ARG A 162 -26.25 5.72 10.05
C ARG A 162 -24.80 5.32 10.23
N VAL A 163 -23.92 6.32 10.19
CA VAL A 163 -22.48 6.14 10.38
C VAL A 163 -22.13 6.17 11.86
N ALA A 164 -21.50 5.11 12.34
CA ALA A 164 -21.03 5.02 13.71
C ALA A 164 -19.88 6.01 13.99
N PRO A 165 -19.57 6.33 15.27
CA PRO A 165 -18.33 6.98 15.64
C PRO A 165 -17.12 6.28 15.02
N VAL A 166 -16.17 7.06 14.50
CA VAL A 166 -14.95 6.51 13.87
C VAL A 166 -14.06 5.88 14.92
N VAL A 167 -13.62 4.64 14.69
CA VAL A 167 -12.73 3.94 15.60
C VAL A 167 -11.28 4.10 15.15
N LEU A 168 -10.43 4.68 15.99
CA LEU A 168 -8.98 4.81 15.78
C LEU A 168 -8.29 3.65 16.49
N ALA A 169 -7.71 2.73 15.74
CA ALA A 169 -7.20 1.46 16.23
C ALA A 169 -5.67 1.36 16.13
N GLU A 170 -5.01 1.23 17.27
CA GLU A 170 -3.55 1.06 17.36
C GLU A 170 -3.15 -0.41 17.29
N GLN A 171 -2.00 -0.68 16.64
CA GLN A 171 -1.44 -2.02 16.43
C GLN A 171 -2.46 -2.98 15.79
N ALA A 172 -3.26 -2.49 14.83
CA ALA A 172 -4.41 -3.19 14.31
C ALA A 172 -4.16 -3.81 12.93
N ARG A 173 -4.70 -5.01 12.72
CA ARG A 173 -4.86 -5.69 11.44
C ARG A 173 -6.30 -5.58 10.97
N VAL A 174 -6.55 -5.84 9.71
CA VAL A 174 -7.88 -5.72 9.07
C VAL A 174 -8.97 -6.42 9.88
N ALA A 175 -8.71 -7.65 10.36
CA ALA A 175 -9.70 -8.45 11.08
C ALA A 175 -10.11 -7.88 12.45
N LEU A 176 -9.38 -6.91 13.02
CA LEU A 176 -9.84 -6.19 14.21
C LEU A 176 -11.15 -5.43 13.93
N GLY A 177 -11.36 -5.00 12.69
CA GLY A 177 -12.61 -4.38 12.25
C GLY A 177 -13.83 -5.26 12.42
N ASP A 178 -13.68 -6.60 12.43
CA ASP A 178 -14.77 -7.55 12.69
C ASP A 178 -15.21 -7.48 14.14
N ASP A 179 -14.25 -7.47 15.06
CA ASP A 179 -14.51 -7.32 16.50
C ASP A 179 -15.21 -5.98 16.80
N VAL A 180 -14.76 -4.91 16.15
CA VAL A 180 -15.34 -3.56 16.31
C VAL A 180 -16.77 -3.53 15.78
N ALA A 181 -17.01 -3.96 14.54
CA ALA A 181 -18.35 -3.94 13.94
C ALA A 181 -19.33 -4.80 14.73
N HIS A 182 -18.90 -5.98 15.17
CA HIS A 182 -19.72 -6.87 16.00
C HIS A 182 -20.06 -6.23 17.35
N ALA A 183 -19.09 -5.60 18.02
CA ALA A 183 -19.29 -4.96 19.32
C ALA A 183 -20.24 -3.75 19.24
N MET A 184 -20.16 -2.98 18.15
CA MET A 184 -20.97 -1.79 17.93
C MET A 184 -22.33 -2.07 17.26
N GLY A 185 -22.56 -3.27 16.74
CA GLY A 185 -23.78 -3.62 16.00
C GLY A 185 -23.85 -2.99 14.60
N ALA A 186 -22.69 -2.82 13.93
CA ALA A 186 -22.62 -2.25 12.61
C ALA A 186 -22.78 -3.34 11.52
N ALA A 187 -23.59 -3.06 10.49
CA ALA A 187 -23.80 -3.98 9.38
C ALA A 187 -22.57 -4.09 8.47
N LEU A 188 -21.85 -2.99 8.27
CA LEU A 188 -20.61 -2.96 7.47
C LEU A 188 -19.44 -2.48 8.32
N ALA A 189 -18.28 -3.11 8.11
CA ALA A 189 -16.99 -2.63 8.58
C ALA A 189 -16.19 -2.10 7.39
N VAL A 190 -15.69 -0.88 7.47
CA VAL A 190 -14.70 -0.32 6.56
C VAL A 190 -13.42 -0.05 7.34
N VAL A 191 -12.36 -0.78 7.04
CA VAL A 191 -11.06 -0.61 7.68
C VAL A 191 -10.13 0.16 6.74
N LEU A 192 -9.81 1.41 7.09
CA LEU A 192 -8.78 2.21 6.44
C LEU A 192 -7.45 1.92 7.14
N ILE A 193 -6.48 1.35 6.45
CA ILE A 193 -5.29 0.80 7.08
C ILE A 193 -4.02 1.11 6.26
N GLY A 194 -2.94 1.43 6.96
CA GLY A 194 -1.63 1.57 6.33
C GLY A 194 -1.13 0.22 5.80
N GLU A 195 -0.90 0.16 4.48
CA GLU A 195 -0.41 -1.04 3.81
C GLU A 195 1.07 -1.31 4.13
N ARG A 196 1.57 -2.49 3.75
CA ARG A 196 2.98 -2.81 3.89
C ARG A 196 3.82 -1.86 3.04
N PRO A 197 4.75 -1.08 3.65
CA PRO A 197 5.60 -0.17 2.90
C PRO A 197 6.44 -0.89 1.86
N GLY A 198 6.33 -0.42 0.62
CA GLY A 198 7.18 -0.85 -0.48
C GLY A 198 8.28 0.16 -0.79
N MET A 199 9.28 -0.25 -1.56
CA MET A 199 10.40 0.61 -1.99
C MET A 199 9.94 1.80 -2.85
N SER A 200 8.76 1.75 -3.44
CA SER A 200 8.16 2.82 -4.24
C SER A 200 6.91 3.42 -3.62
N ALA A 201 6.42 2.84 -2.52
CA ALA A 201 5.17 3.19 -1.87
C ALA A 201 5.27 2.94 -0.36
N ALA A 202 5.87 3.88 0.37
CA ALA A 202 5.97 3.80 1.84
C ALA A 202 4.71 4.32 2.54
N ASP A 203 3.83 4.96 1.78
CA ASP A 203 2.67 5.75 2.21
C ASP A 203 1.34 5.28 1.58
N SER A 204 1.23 4.01 1.23
CA SER A 204 0.02 3.46 0.62
C SER A 204 -1.05 3.15 1.67
N LEU A 205 -2.26 3.66 1.48
CA LEU A 205 -3.44 3.35 2.29
C LEU A 205 -4.31 2.31 1.56
N GLY A 206 -4.78 1.31 2.31
CA GLY A 206 -5.80 0.36 1.88
C GLY A 206 -7.14 0.61 2.56
N ALA A 207 -8.24 0.29 1.87
CA ALA A 207 -9.59 0.28 2.42
C ALA A 207 -10.19 -1.12 2.25
N TYR A 208 -10.59 -1.73 3.35
CA TYR A 208 -11.16 -3.08 3.38
C TYR A 208 -12.62 -3.02 3.81
N LEU A 209 -13.53 -3.52 2.96
CA LEU A 209 -14.96 -3.58 3.20
C LEU A 209 -15.40 -4.99 3.57
N THR A 210 -16.17 -5.14 4.64
CA THR A 210 -16.74 -6.42 5.07
C THR A 210 -18.20 -6.24 5.49
N HIS A 211 -19.09 -7.06 4.96
CA HIS A 211 -20.50 -7.08 5.34
C HIS A 211 -20.74 -8.10 6.42
N ARG A 212 -21.40 -7.69 7.53
CA ARG A 212 -21.76 -8.49 8.70
C ARG A 212 -20.63 -9.41 9.15
N PRO A 213 -19.44 -8.85 9.45
CA PRO A 213 -18.29 -9.66 9.83
C PRO A 213 -18.57 -10.42 11.13
N VAL A 214 -18.09 -11.67 11.17
CA VAL A 214 -18.17 -12.52 12.37
C VAL A 214 -16.74 -12.72 12.92
N PRO A 215 -16.44 -12.23 14.13
CA PRO A 215 -15.13 -12.35 14.73
C PRO A 215 -14.59 -13.79 14.74
N GLY A 216 -13.37 -13.97 14.26
CA GLY A 216 -12.71 -15.28 14.20
C GLY A 216 -13.21 -16.24 13.12
N VAL A 217 -14.28 -15.89 12.40
CA VAL A 217 -14.88 -16.69 11.31
C VAL A 217 -14.66 -16.06 9.94
N THR A 218 -14.87 -14.75 9.82
CA THR A 218 -14.70 -14.03 8.56
C THR A 218 -13.26 -14.10 8.07
N THR A 219 -13.08 -14.61 6.86
CA THR A 219 -11.77 -14.73 6.21
C THR A 219 -11.48 -13.55 5.28
N ASP A 220 -10.24 -13.43 4.85
CA ASP A 220 -9.83 -12.35 3.92
C ASP A 220 -10.53 -12.49 2.54
N ALA A 221 -10.94 -13.70 2.13
CA ALA A 221 -11.74 -13.93 0.92
C ALA A 221 -13.17 -13.34 1.00
N GLY A 222 -13.69 -13.11 2.20
CA GLY A 222 -14.99 -12.46 2.45
C GLY A 222 -14.93 -10.94 2.43
N ARG A 223 -13.80 -10.33 2.04
CA ARG A 223 -13.59 -8.88 2.05
C ARG A 223 -13.34 -8.35 0.65
N ASN A 224 -13.76 -7.12 0.39
CA ASN A 224 -13.31 -6.36 -0.78
C ASN A 224 -12.22 -5.39 -0.34
N CYS A 225 -11.26 -5.13 -1.21
CA CYS A 225 -10.13 -4.27 -0.93
C CYS A 225 -9.92 -3.25 -2.05
N LEU A 226 -9.77 -2.00 -1.67
CA LEU A 226 -9.18 -0.95 -2.49
C LEU A 226 -7.77 -0.71 -1.97
N SER A 227 -6.79 -0.81 -2.82
CA SER A 227 -5.37 -0.67 -2.48
C SER A 227 -4.76 0.54 -3.19
N ASN A 228 -3.58 0.96 -2.74
CA ASN A 228 -2.80 2.01 -3.36
C ASN A 228 -3.51 3.37 -3.40
N ILE A 229 -4.19 3.76 -2.31
CA ILE A 229 -4.76 5.09 -2.15
C ILE A 229 -3.63 6.02 -1.69
N ARG A 230 -3.07 6.80 -2.62
CA ARG A 230 -1.89 7.65 -2.41
C ARG A 230 -1.68 8.64 -3.56
N PRO A 231 -2.44 9.72 -3.65
CA PRO A 231 -2.24 10.73 -4.69
C PRO A 231 -0.81 11.30 -4.66
N PRO A 232 -0.23 11.68 -5.80
CA PRO A 232 -0.75 11.56 -7.17
C PRO A 232 -0.39 10.23 -7.84
N ARG A 233 0.25 9.29 -7.14
CA ARG A 233 0.85 8.06 -7.73
C ARG A 233 -0.02 6.81 -7.60
N GLY A 234 -1.18 6.92 -6.97
CA GLY A 234 -2.16 5.86 -6.79
C GLY A 234 -3.57 6.41 -6.99
N LEU A 235 -4.56 5.76 -6.38
CA LEU A 235 -5.94 6.26 -6.40
C LEU A 235 -6.03 7.62 -5.73
N THR A 236 -6.79 8.53 -6.35
CA THR A 236 -7.18 9.79 -5.69
C THR A 236 -8.21 9.52 -4.60
N TYR A 237 -8.39 10.47 -3.69
CA TYR A 237 -9.38 10.32 -2.61
C TYR A 237 -10.79 10.24 -3.14
N GLU A 238 -11.09 11.00 -4.19
CA GLU A 238 -12.39 11.02 -4.86
C GLU A 238 -12.70 9.69 -5.54
N ALA A 239 -11.74 9.15 -6.31
CA ALA A 239 -11.90 7.87 -6.98
C ALA A 239 -12.01 6.71 -5.97
N ALA A 240 -11.21 6.74 -4.89
CA ALA A 240 -11.31 5.75 -3.83
C ALA A 240 -12.67 5.83 -3.11
N ALA A 241 -13.14 7.04 -2.80
CA ALA A 241 -14.43 7.25 -2.15
C ALA A 241 -15.62 6.84 -3.01
N GLU A 242 -15.58 7.13 -4.31
CA GLU A 242 -16.61 6.73 -5.27
C GLU A 242 -16.71 5.20 -5.35
N LYS A 243 -15.59 4.53 -5.58
CA LYS A 243 -15.52 3.05 -5.62
C LYS A 243 -15.98 2.42 -4.30
N LEU A 244 -15.50 2.95 -3.18
CA LEU A 244 -15.84 2.43 -1.86
C LEU A 244 -17.33 2.59 -1.56
N ALA A 245 -17.90 3.78 -1.79
CA ALA A 245 -19.34 4.02 -1.59
C ALA A 245 -20.19 3.14 -2.51
N GLY A 246 -19.82 2.97 -3.77
CA GLY A 246 -20.49 2.07 -4.71
C GLY A 246 -20.47 0.62 -4.24
N LEU A 247 -19.31 0.13 -3.78
CA LEU A 247 -19.19 -1.22 -3.20
C LEU A 247 -20.01 -1.38 -1.91
N MET A 248 -20.08 -0.35 -1.06
CA MET A 248 -20.88 -0.38 0.17
C MET A 248 -22.38 -0.50 -0.12
N VAL A 249 -22.90 0.26 -1.07
CA VAL A 249 -24.32 0.19 -1.52
C VAL A 249 -24.61 -1.22 -2.03
N ARG A 250 -23.79 -1.74 -2.93
CA ARG A 250 -23.98 -3.08 -3.52
C ARG A 250 -23.80 -4.20 -2.51
N ALA A 251 -22.87 -4.06 -1.55
CA ALA A 251 -22.71 -5.01 -0.45
C ALA A 251 -23.99 -5.11 0.41
N ARG A 252 -24.65 -3.98 0.64
CA ARG A 252 -25.93 -3.91 1.37
C ARG A 252 -27.06 -4.60 0.59
N GLU A 253 -27.15 -4.35 -0.70
CA GLU A 253 -28.15 -4.97 -1.60
C GLU A 253 -27.92 -6.48 -1.74
N LEU A 254 -26.67 -6.89 -1.97
CA LEU A 254 -26.30 -8.30 -2.16
C LEU A 254 -26.31 -9.09 -0.84
N GLY A 255 -26.20 -8.41 0.32
CA GLY A 255 -26.10 -9.03 1.63
C GLY A 255 -24.78 -9.70 1.92
N ARG A 256 -23.70 -9.38 1.15
CA ARG A 256 -22.36 -9.98 1.30
C ARG A 256 -21.27 -9.13 0.67
N THR A 257 -20.02 -9.47 1.01
CA THR A 257 -18.77 -8.96 0.44
C THR A 257 -17.89 -10.10 -0.04
N GLY A 258 -16.72 -9.81 -0.59
CA GLY A 258 -15.75 -10.78 -1.07
C GLY A 258 -15.85 -11.01 -2.57
N VAL A 259 -15.48 -12.22 -3.01
CA VAL A 259 -15.30 -12.56 -4.44
C VAL A 259 -16.55 -12.41 -5.32
N GLU A 260 -17.72 -12.44 -4.71
CA GLU A 260 -19.01 -12.29 -5.43
C GLU A 260 -19.40 -10.82 -5.63
N LEU A 261 -18.86 -9.90 -4.83
CA LEU A 261 -19.07 -8.48 -5.01
C LEU A 261 -18.02 -7.93 -5.96
N LYS A 262 -18.42 -7.49 -7.15
CA LYS A 262 -17.54 -6.92 -8.17
C LYS A 262 -17.65 -5.40 -8.19
N ASP A 263 -16.53 -4.73 -8.47
CA ASP A 263 -16.52 -3.32 -8.83
C ASP A 263 -16.98 -3.18 -10.27
N GLU A 264 -18.13 -2.57 -10.48
CA GLU A 264 -18.71 -2.29 -11.81
C GLU A 264 -18.63 -0.80 -12.16
N SER A 265 -17.92 0.00 -11.37
CA SER A 265 -17.79 1.45 -11.60
C SER A 265 -16.97 1.81 -12.86
N ASP A 266 -16.23 0.85 -13.44
CA ASP A 266 -15.34 1.04 -14.61
C ASP A 266 -15.88 0.38 -15.90
N HIS A 267 -17.18 0.40 -16.18
CA HIS A 267 -17.68 0.03 -17.52
C HIS A 267 -17.63 1.18 -18.52
N GLY A 268 -16.83 2.22 -18.27
CA GLY A 268 -16.41 3.25 -19.20
C GLY A 268 -15.14 2.84 -19.95
N ASP A 269 -15.33 2.16 -21.09
CA ASP A 269 -14.44 2.10 -22.27
C ASP A 269 -12.91 1.97 -22.04
N VAL A 270 -12.43 0.79 -21.69
CA VAL A 270 -10.99 0.43 -21.74
C VAL A 270 -10.56 0.04 -23.17
N THR A 271 -11.46 0.04 -24.15
CA THR A 271 -11.18 -0.35 -25.54
C THR A 271 -10.47 0.74 -26.38
N GLY A 272 -10.22 1.93 -25.84
CA GLY A 272 -9.76 3.10 -26.60
C GLY A 272 -8.33 3.55 -26.42
N ARG A 273 -7.44 2.84 -25.72
CA ARG A 273 -6.06 3.32 -25.47
C ARG A 273 -4.96 2.27 -25.55
N ILE A 274 -5.04 1.39 -26.53
CA ILE A 274 -3.86 0.62 -27.00
C ILE A 274 -3.78 0.81 -28.50
N LEU A 275 -3.20 1.92 -28.94
CA LEU A 275 -2.48 2.11 -30.21
C LEU A 275 -1.37 3.11 -29.97
#